data_8009b5ce8ef439a9711417e61c466536
#
_entry.id   8009b5ce8ef439a9711417e61c466536
#
_cell.length_a   1.000
_cell.length_b   1.000
_cell.length_c   1.000
_cell.angle_alpha   90.00
_cell.angle_beta   90.00
_cell.angle_gamma   90.00
#
_symmetry.space_group_name_H-M   'P 1'
#
loop_
_entity.id
_entity.type
_entity.pdbx_description
1 polymer ?
#
loop_
_entity_poly.entity_id
_entity_poly.type
_entity_poly.pdbx_seq_one_letter_code
_entity_poly.pdbx_strand_id
1 'polypeptide(L)'
;MKDYNINIIRGHEIRGEQLRLARARSIYAALVRHCYAEDVSCYINNDGDEIIRAKLICLEVPDEPVNDIRSAEEIAIICHKEDMSLPEVYALRKNFPTELPHSNARPYARPVSLCISDITFLDIRPLFNAYDYITSIRRWFSLNSENKLHEDNRPLEVFFAFQEICCLMNVPRDKNPYARYTKKSNLTSTLDFVEKRNATHYTCWLPTEKIYASNFARIPRTLGDLQQINSSIHESLTDTLLLLLQRTVAGKATLPLLLLVYVTQQDQAGTQSNKNLFVIKTICSPSEVLVKKRKLSTESFEAWFYQLPVEVAMVLDMTSRQENAIRNGVSDTLSKIAIIGSGTLGSRTYTFKKYHKIANY
;
A
#
# COMPACT_ATOMS: atom_id res chain seq x y z
N MET A 1 -16.90 15.70 -27.45
CA MET A 1 -17.28 14.52 -26.65
C MET A 1 -16.56 14.65 -25.32
N LYS A 2 -17.27 14.84 -24.19
CA LYS A 2 -16.64 14.86 -22.88
C LYS A 2 -16.19 13.43 -22.56
N ASP A 3 -14.90 13.28 -22.33
CA ASP A 3 -14.26 12.00 -22.12
C ASP A 3 -14.69 11.42 -20.77
N TYR A 4 -15.66 10.51 -20.76
CA TYR A 4 -16.17 9.83 -19.57
C TYR A 4 -15.15 8.90 -18.88
N ASN A 5 -13.91 8.91 -19.35
CA ASN A 5 -12.86 7.97 -18.89
C ASN A 5 -11.90 8.58 -17.85
N ILE A 6 -12.23 9.74 -17.28
CA ILE A 6 -11.40 10.46 -16.31
C ILE A 6 -12.11 10.54 -14.96
N ASN A 7 -11.33 10.40 -13.88
CA ASN A 7 -11.79 10.65 -12.52
C ASN A 7 -11.92 12.16 -12.29
N ILE A 8 -13.00 12.59 -11.66
CA ILE A 8 -13.26 14.01 -11.39
C ILE A 8 -12.79 14.33 -9.96
N ILE A 9 -11.87 15.29 -9.84
CA ILE A 9 -11.59 15.95 -8.57
C ILE A 9 -12.54 17.13 -8.45
N ARG A 10 -13.34 17.17 -7.38
CA ARG A 10 -14.37 18.19 -7.18
C ARG A 10 -13.76 19.56 -6.92
N GLY A 11 -14.29 20.58 -7.58
CA GLY A 11 -13.90 21.97 -7.41
C GLY A 11 -14.67 22.88 -8.36
N HIS A 12 -14.64 24.18 -8.09
CA HIS A 12 -15.17 25.21 -8.99
C HIS A 12 -14.05 25.67 -9.91
N GLU A 13 -14.32 25.74 -11.20
CA GLU A 13 -13.36 26.24 -12.19
C GLU A 13 -13.10 27.73 -11.98
N ILE A 14 -11.82 28.11 -12.04
CA ILE A 14 -11.32 29.47 -11.91
C ILE A 14 -10.32 29.78 -13.02
N ARG A 15 -10.06 31.05 -13.30
CA ARG A 15 -8.99 31.46 -14.21
C ARG A 15 -7.64 31.37 -13.50
N GLY A 16 -6.57 31.14 -14.25
CA GLY A 16 -5.21 31.04 -13.67
C GLY A 16 -4.78 32.28 -12.89
N GLU A 17 -5.26 33.48 -13.28
CA GLU A 17 -4.98 34.74 -12.58
C GLU A 17 -5.69 34.84 -11.21
N GLN A 18 -6.67 34.01 -10.95
CA GLN A 18 -7.42 33.96 -9.70
C GLN A 18 -6.77 33.04 -8.65
N LEU A 19 -5.72 32.28 -9.03
CA LEU A 19 -4.94 31.51 -8.09
C LEU A 19 -4.28 32.41 -7.04
N ARG A 20 -4.42 32.05 -5.77
CA ARG A 20 -3.93 32.81 -4.62
C ARG A 20 -2.64 32.26 -4.04
N LEU A 21 -2.50 30.94 -4.05
CA LEU A 21 -1.32 30.27 -3.52
C LEU A 21 -0.11 30.49 -4.43
N ALA A 22 0.99 30.95 -3.85
CA ALA A 22 2.21 31.27 -4.61
C ALA A 22 2.72 30.05 -5.40
N ARG A 23 2.63 28.85 -4.79
CA ARG A 23 3.06 27.61 -5.41
C ARG A 23 2.13 27.20 -6.56
N ALA A 24 0.80 27.32 -6.39
CA ALA A 24 -0.15 27.05 -7.46
C ALA A 24 0.09 27.96 -8.67
N ARG A 25 0.29 29.29 -8.44
CA ARG A 25 0.65 30.22 -9.51
C ARG A 25 1.95 29.85 -10.23
N SER A 26 2.96 29.45 -9.48
CA SER A 26 4.25 29.01 -10.03
C SER A 26 4.09 27.76 -10.91
N ILE A 27 3.35 26.76 -10.43
CA ILE A 27 3.08 25.52 -11.19
C ILE A 27 2.23 25.80 -12.42
N TYR A 28 1.17 26.60 -12.29
CA TYR A 28 0.34 27.01 -13.43
C TYR A 28 1.15 27.72 -14.51
N ALA A 29 1.96 28.71 -14.10
CA ALA A 29 2.80 29.45 -15.04
C ALA A 29 3.84 28.56 -15.73
N ALA A 30 4.39 27.55 -15.00
CA ALA A 30 5.31 26.59 -15.55
C ALA A 30 4.58 25.65 -16.55
N LEU A 31 3.39 25.12 -16.22
CA LEU A 31 2.62 24.23 -17.11
C LEU A 31 2.20 24.92 -18.40
N VAL A 32 1.69 26.15 -18.32
CA VAL A 32 1.26 26.92 -19.51
C VAL A 32 2.41 27.17 -20.50
N ARG A 33 3.64 27.24 -20.01
CA ARG A 33 4.84 27.45 -20.82
C ARG A 33 5.55 26.15 -21.21
N HIS A 34 5.13 25.04 -20.64
CA HIS A 34 5.81 23.75 -20.82
C HIS A 34 5.38 23.10 -22.13
N CYS A 35 6.33 22.83 -23.03
CA CYS A 35 6.05 22.25 -24.35
C CYS A 35 5.42 20.84 -24.33
N TYR A 36 5.42 20.17 -23.17
CA TYR A 36 4.82 18.86 -22.97
C TYR A 36 3.59 18.90 -22.04
N ALA A 37 2.96 20.06 -21.87
CA ALA A 37 1.71 20.20 -21.12
C ALA A 37 0.64 20.81 -22.02
N GLU A 38 -0.55 20.22 -22.01
CA GLU A 38 -1.73 20.63 -22.77
C GLU A 38 -2.93 20.77 -21.82
N ASP A 39 -3.98 21.43 -22.27
CA ASP A 39 -5.31 21.51 -21.62
C ASP A 39 -5.23 21.95 -20.14
N VAL A 40 -4.41 22.97 -19.84
CA VAL A 40 -4.22 23.45 -18.46
C VAL A 40 -5.43 24.22 -17.98
N SER A 41 -6.05 23.78 -16.89
CA SER A 41 -7.21 24.40 -16.25
C SER A 41 -7.06 24.45 -14.74
N CYS A 42 -7.73 25.40 -14.07
CA CYS A 42 -7.59 25.63 -12.64
C CYS A 42 -8.95 25.52 -11.93
N TYR A 43 -8.91 24.99 -10.71
CA TYR A 43 -10.08 24.83 -9.86
C TYR A 43 -9.74 25.18 -8.41
N ILE A 44 -10.77 25.48 -7.62
CA ILE A 44 -10.68 25.61 -6.17
C ILE A 44 -11.73 24.71 -5.52
N ASN A 45 -11.33 23.92 -4.50
CA ASN A 45 -12.26 23.08 -3.77
C ASN A 45 -12.90 23.81 -2.58
N ASN A 46 -13.83 23.15 -1.89
CA ASN A 46 -14.52 23.74 -0.74
C ASN A 46 -13.61 24.00 0.46
N ASP A 47 -12.48 23.31 0.55
CA ASP A 47 -11.49 23.46 1.62
C ASP A 47 -10.53 24.63 1.36
N GLY A 48 -10.61 25.21 0.15
CA GLY A 48 -9.75 26.30 -0.30
C GLY A 48 -8.42 25.86 -0.89
N ASP A 49 -8.26 24.56 -1.19
CA ASP A 49 -7.13 24.06 -1.94
C ASP A 49 -7.27 24.41 -3.42
N GLU A 50 -6.18 24.76 -4.06
CA GLU A 50 -6.11 25.08 -5.47
C GLU A 50 -5.64 23.90 -6.28
N ILE A 51 -6.36 23.57 -7.34
CA ILE A 51 -6.17 22.39 -8.18
C ILE A 51 -5.82 22.82 -9.58
N ILE A 52 -4.74 22.32 -10.12
CA ILE A 52 -4.33 22.54 -11.51
C ILE A 52 -4.44 21.20 -12.24
N ARG A 53 -5.25 21.15 -13.28
CA ARG A 53 -5.35 20.01 -14.19
C ARG A 53 -4.57 20.28 -15.43
N ALA A 54 -3.90 19.26 -15.94
CA ALA A 54 -3.19 19.31 -17.20
C ALA A 54 -3.08 17.92 -17.82
N LYS A 55 -2.93 17.86 -19.13
CA LYS A 55 -2.51 16.66 -19.84
C LYS A 55 -1.00 16.75 -20.05
N LEU A 56 -0.25 15.81 -19.49
CA LEU A 56 1.21 15.74 -19.66
C LEU A 56 1.58 14.75 -20.76
N ILE A 57 2.45 15.20 -21.66
CA ILE A 57 3.04 14.40 -22.72
C ILE A 57 4.40 13.88 -22.23
N CYS A 58 4.56 12.57 -22.21
CA CYS A 58 5.75 11.86 -21.76
C CYS A 58 6.31 11.04 -22.92
N LEU A 59 7.11 11.67 -23.77
CA LEU A 59 7.66 11.05 -24.98
C LEU A 59 8.63 9.89 -24.67
N GLU A 60 9.14 9.85 -23.46
CA GLU A 60 10.05 8.82 -22.97
C GLU A 60 9.33 7.52 -22.59
N VAL A 61 8.00 7.50 -22.57
CA VAL A 61 7.22 6.28 -22.39
C VAL A 61 7.31 5.42 -23.65
N PRO A 62 7.74 4.15 -23.56
CA PRO A 62 7.87 3.28 -24.74
C PRO A 62 6.50 2.94 -25.35
N ASP A 63 6.49 2.55 -26.61
CA ASP A 63 5.26 2.14 -27.31
C ASP A 63 4.60 0.91 -26.66
N GLU A 64 5.40 0.01 -26.09
CA GLU A 64 4.96 -1.16 -25.34
C GLU A 64 5.44 -1.04 -23.87
N PRO A 65 4.72 -0.31 -23.00
CA PRO A 65 5.11 -0.13 -21.62
C PRO A 65 4.88 -1.41 -20.82
N VAL A 66 5.78 -1.70 -19.87
CA VAL A 66 5.63 -2.83 -18.93
C VAL A 66 4.40 -2.64 -18.05
N ASN A 67 4.19 -1.41 -17.58
CA ASN A 67 2.98 -1.00 -16.88
C ASN A 67 2.09 -0.18 -17.83
N ASP A 68 0.76 -0.27 -17.71
CA ASP A 68 -0.18 0.50 -18.55
C ASP A 68 -0.11 2.00 -18.21
N ILE A 69 1.02 2.63 -18.55
CA ILE A 69 1.22 4.07 -18.53
C ILE A 69 1.31 4.55 -19.98
N ARG A 70 0.60 5.61 -20.31
CA ARG A 70 0.53 6.13 -21.66
C ARG A 70 1.49 7.29 -21.85
N SER A 71 1.86 7.53 -23.11
CA SER A 71 2.67 8.70 -23.50
C SER A 71 1.96 10.04 -23.27
N ALA A 72 0.64 10.02 -22.97
CA ALA A 72 -0.14 11.19 -22.57
C ALA A 72 -1.07 10.81 -21.42
N GLU A 73 -0.89 11.43 -20.24
CA GLU A 73 -1.69 11.18 -19.07
C GLU A 73 -2.30 12.48 -18.51
N GLU A 74 -3.58 12.39 -18.17
CA GLU A 74 -4.29 13.46 -17.48
C GLU A 74 -3.93 13.44 -15.99
N ILE A 75 -3.55 14.60 -15.46
CA ILE A 75 -3.19 14.75 -14.05
C ILE A 75 -3.96 15.89 -13.38
N ALA A 76 -4.00 15.83 -12.05
CA ALA A 76 -4.33 16.98 -11.21
C ALA A 76 -3.22 17.19 -10.18
N ILE A 77 -2.83 18.43 -9.99
CA ILE A 77 -1.88 18.87 -8.96
C ILE A 77 -2.67 19.68 -7.94
N ILE A 78 -2.70 19.23 -6.68
CA ILE A 78 -3.42 19.89 -5.59
C ILE A 78 -2.42 20.63 -4.71
N CYS A 79 -2.57 21.93 -4.64
CA CYS A 79 -1.84 22.79 -3.73
C CYS A 79 -2.72 23.08 -2.51
N HIS A 80 -2.31 22.55 -1.35
CA HIS A 80 -3.07 22.77 -0.11
C HIS A 80 -2.90 24.20 0.39
N LYS A 81 -3.98 24.75 0.90
CA LYS A 81 -4.05 26.13 1.39
C LYS A 81 -3.05 26.43 2.51
N GLU A 82 -2.75 25.47 3.38
CA GLU A 82 -1.78 25.61 4.47
C GLU A 82 -0.32 25.68 4.00
N ASP A 83 -0.04 25.32 2.75
CA ASP A 83 1.30 25.32 2.15
C ASP A 83 2.39 24.60 2.98
N MET A 84 1.99 23.58 3.73
CA MET A 84 2.85 22.81 4.65
C MET A 84 3.33 21.48 4.07
N SER A 85 2.93 21.16 2.84
CA SER A 85 3.32 19.93 2.16
C SER A 85 3.65 20.20 0.69
N LEU A 86 4.36 19.26 0.04
CA LEU A 86 4.45 19.27 -1.42
C LEU A 86 3.04 19.18 -2.02
N PRO A 87 2.82 19.79 -3.19
CA PRO A 87 1.59 19.55 -3.94
C PRO A 87 1.38 18.06 -4.15
N GLU A 88 0.14 17.62 -4.06
CA GLU A 88 -0.21 16.23 -4.35
C GLU A 88 -0.48 16.06 -5.85
N VAL A 89 -0.01 14.98 -6.44
CA VAL A 89 -0.23 14.68 -7.85
C VAL A 89 -1.13 13.46 -7.97
N TYR A 90 -2.15 13.56 -8.82
CA TYR A 90 -3.09 12.49 -9.09
C TYR A 90 -3.16 12.17 -10.58
N ALA A 91 -3.06 10.89 -10.93
CA ALA A 91 -3.36 10.43 -12.29
C ALA A 91 -4.88 10.26 -12.43
N LEU A 92 -5.48 10.94 -13.39
CA LEU A 92 -6.95 11.05 -13.50
C LEU A 92 -7.59 9.95 -14.35
N ARG A 93 -6.86 9.25 -15.19
CA ARG A 93 -7.38 8.16 -16.03
C ARG A 93 -8.04 7.08 -15.15
N LYS A 94 -9.29 6.69 -15.42
CA LYS A 94 -10.05 5.74 -14.59
C LYS A 94 -9.41 4.38 -14.44
N ASN A 95 -8.82 3.87 -15.50
CA ASN A 95 -8.13 2.59 -15.52
C ASN A 95 -6.60 2.73 -15.37
N PHE A 96 -6.12 3.86 -14.82
CA PHE A 96 -4.72 4.01 -14.48
C PHE A 96 -4.27 2.89 -13.53
N PRO A 97 -3.10 2.26 -13.70
CA PRO A 97 -2.65 1.18 -12.86
C PRO A 97 -2.47 1.63 -11.40
N THR A 98 -2.92 0.80 -10.46
CA THR A 98 -2.92 1.13 -9.02
C THR A 98 -1.77 0.52 -8.24
N GLU A 99 -0.93 -0.30 -8.88
CA GLU A 99 0.09 -1.13 -8.24
C GLU A 99 1.51 -0.70 -8.61
N LEU A 100 1.69 0.58 -8.84
CA LEU A 100 2.97 1.12 -9.26
C LEU A 100 3.85 1.46 -8.06
N PRO A 101 5.18 1.28 -8.19
CA PRO A 101 6.15 1.81 -7.22
C PRO A 101 5.95 3.31 -7.02
N HIS A 102 6.23 3.78 -5.80
CA HIS A 102 6.09 5.20 -5.46
C HIS A 102 4.72 5.80 -5.81
N SER A 103 3.64 5.04 -5.67
CA SER A 103 2.31 5.59 -5.57
C SER A 103 1.93 5.80 -4.10
N ASN A 104 1.11 6.80 -3.82
CA ASN A 104 0.72 7.14 -2.45
C ASN A 104 -0.38 6.21 -1.94
N ALA A 105 -0.42 5.99 -0.61
CA ALA A 105 -1.34 5.08 0.06
C ALA A 105 -2.81 5.24 -0.32
N ARG A 106 -3.54 4.20 -0.25
CA ARG A 106 -4.88 3.85 -0.69
C ARG A 106 -4.88 3.23 -2.08
N PRO A 107 -4.38 1.99 -2.20
CA PRO A 107 -4.14 1.31 -3.48
C PRO A 107 -5.40 1.17 -4.34
N TYR A 108 -6.57 1.29 -3.75
CA TYR A 108 -7.85 1.16 -4.44
C TYR A 108 -8.63 2.46 -4.50
N ALA A 109 -8.11 3.55 -3.91
CA ALA A 109 -8.70 4.86 -4.07
C ALA A 109 -8.37 5.40 -5.46
N ARG A 110 -9.36 5.91 -6.12
CA ARG A 110 -9.20 6.64 -7.37
C ARG A 110 -9.64 8.08 -7.18
N PRO A 111 -8.94 9.00 -7.81
CA PRO A 111 -7.74 8.86 -8.67
C PRO A 111 -6.49 8.42 -7.90
N VAL A 112 -5.52 7.83 -8.62
CA VAL A 112 -4.27 7.34 -8.02
C VAL A 112 -3.36 8.51 -7.69
N SER A 113 -2.92 8.60 -6.44
CA SER A 113 -1.96 9.61 -5.99
C SER A 113 -0.53 9.13 -6.22
N LEU A 114 0.32 10.00 -6.77
CA LEU A 114 1.70 9.71 -7.13
C LEU A 114 2.66 10.25 -6.06
N CYS A 115 3.66 9.47 -5.66
CA CYS A 115 4.74 9.91 -4.79
C CYS A 115 5.90 10.45 -5.64
N ILE A 116 5.95 11.77 -5.81
CA ILE A 116 6.93 12.41 -6.70
C ILE A 116 8.28 12.62 -6.04
N SER A 117 8.32 12.69 -4.70
CA SER A 117 9.56 12.93 -3.95
C SER A 117 9.55 12.22 -2.61
N ASP A 118 10.66 11.58 -2.29
CA ASP A 118 10.93 10.93 -1.00
C ASP A 118 11.53 11.92 0.02
N ILE A 119 11.91 13.13 -0.43
CA ILE A 119 12.53 14.16 0.41
C ILE A 119 11.45 14.89 1.20
N THR A 120 11.75 15.24 2.45
CA THR A 120 10.80 15.99 3.28
C THR A 120 10.51 17.36 2.70
N PHE A 121 9.25 17.79 2.78
CA PHE A 121 8.87 19.09 2.25
C PHE A 121 9.66 20.25 2.87
N LEU A 122 9.96 20.18 4.16
CA LEU A 122 10.72 21.22 4.87
C LEU A 122 12.12 21.39 4.27
N ASP A 123 12.73 20.32 3.78
CA ASP A 123 14.07 20.35 3.21
C ASP A 123 14.07 20.90 1.77
N ILE A 124 13.02 20.62 0.99
CA ILE A 124 12.92 21.09 -0.40
C ILE A 124 12.15 22.41 -0.55
N ARG A 125 11.42 22.87 0.45
CA ARG A 125 10.62 24.10 0.38
C ARG A 125 11.40 25.31 -0.11
N PRO A 126 12.63 25.60 0.38
CA PRO A 126 13.42 26.74 -0.09
C PRO A 126 13.90 26.60 -1.53
N LEU A 127 14.03 25.37 -2.02
CA LEU A 127 14.57 25.03 -3.33
C LEU A 127 13.47 24.64 -4.34
N PHE A 128 12.19 24.74 -3.96
CA PHE A 128 11.09 24.33 -4.81
C PHE A 128 11.07 25.11 -6.12
N ASN A 129 11.22 24.40 -7.22
CA ASN A 129 11.11 24.91 -8.57
C ASN A 129 9.96 24.18 -9.27
N ALA A 130 9.00 24.93 -9.79
CA ALA A 130 7.82 24.34 -10.43
C ALA A 130 8.15 23.59 -11.72
N TYR A 131 9.13 24.06 -12.49
CA TYR A 131 9.56 23.39 -13.72
C TYR A 131 10.23 22.03 -13.40
N ASP A 132 11.12 21.99 -12.43
CA ASP A 132 11.77 20.76 -11.97
C ASP A 132 10.74 19.78 -11.39
N TYR A 133 9.72 20.31 -10.72
CA TYR A 133 8.62 19.49 -10.19
C TYR A 133 7.81 18.82 -11.31
N ILE A 134 7.47 19.54 -12.38
CA ILE A 134 6.79 18.99 -13.56
C ILE A 134 7.68 17.94 -14.25
N THR A 135 8.96 18.23 -14.38
CA THR A 135 9.94 17.29 -14.94
C THR A 135 10.02 16.01 -14.11
N SER A 136 9.97 16.12 -12.79
CA SER A 136 9.94 14.95 -11.88
C SER A 136 8.67 14.12 -12.05
N ILE A 137 7.51 14.75 -12.28
CA ILE A 137 6.27 14.03 -12.59
C ILE A 137 6.39 13.24 -13.90
N ARG A 138 6.94 13.86 -14.96
CA ARG A 138 7.16 13.19 -16.26
C ARG A 138 8.14 12.03 -16.10
N ARG A 139 9.25 12.23 -15.38
CA ARG A 139 10.22 11.18 -15.08
C ARG A 139 9.58 10.03 -14.31
N TRP A 140 8.66 10.32 -13.38
CA TRP A 140 7.92 9.29 -12.65
C TRP A 140 7.11 8.40 -13.61
N PHE A 141 6.41 8.98 -14.60
CA PHE A 141 5.68 8.22 -15.61
C PHE A 141 6.61 7.39 -16.49
N SER A 142 7.69 7.98 -17.00
CA SER A 142 8.66 7.29 -17.84
C SER A 142 9.27 6.08 -17.12
N LEU A 143 9.83 6.27 -15.92
CA LEU A 143 10.48 5.19 -15.19
C LEU A 143 9.50 4.10 -14.74
N ASN A 144 8.28 4.46 -14.36
CA ASN A 144 7.25 3.48 -14.02
C ASN A 144 6.75 2.71 -15.24
N SER A 145 6.69 3.32 -16.41
CA SER A 145 6.30 2.61 -17.64
C SER A 145 7.25 1.47 -17.99
N GLU A 146 8.52 1.61 -17.61
CA GLU A 146 9.56 0.60 -17.80
C GLU A 146 9.84 -0.27 -16.56
N ASN A 147 9.10 -0.05 -15.46
CA ASN A 147 9.34 -0.68 -14.15
C ASN A 147 10.75 -0.40 -13.58
N LYS A 148 11.31 0.80 -13.87
CA LYS A 148 12.67 1.21 -13.46
C LYS A 148 12.69 2.27 -12.38
N LEU A 149 11.56 2.65 -11.79
CA LEU A 149 11.52 3.72 -10.79
C LEU A 149 12.19 3.34 -9.48
N HIS A 150 12.23 2.05 -9.15
CA HIS A 150 12.93 1.54 -7.99
C HIS A 150 14.38 1.23 -8.35
N GLU A 151 15.31 2.06 -7.93
CA GLU A 151 16.74 1.86 -8.13
C GLU A 151 17.30 0.88 -7.10
N ASP A 152 18.25 0.00 -7.51
CA ASP A 152 18.83 -1.06 -6.67
C ASP A 152 19.55 -0.57 -5.41
N ASN A 153 19.95 0.70 -5.37
CA ASN A 153 20.63 1.33 -4.24
C ASN A 153 19.68 1.98 -3.21
N ARG A 154 18.38 1.95 -3.44
CA ARG A 154 17.38 2.49 -2.51
C ARG A 154 17.00 1.46 -1.44
N PRO A 155 16.61 1.91 -0.24
CA PRO A 155 16.06 1.03 0.78
C PRO A 155 14.86 0.25 0.25
N LEU A 156 14.78 -1.04 0.61
CA LEU A 156 13.66 -1.90 0.23
C LEU A 156 12.33 -1.33 0.73
N GLU A 157 11.36 -1.20 -0.16
CA GLU A 157 10.00 -0.80 0.19
C GLU A 157 9.25 -1.89 0.97
N VAL A 158 8.14 -1.52 1.60
CA VAL A 158 7.27 -2.51 2.26
C VAL A 158 6.72 -3.45 1.21
N PHE A 159 6.84 -4.74 1.44
CA PHE A 159 6.40 -5.77 0.49
C PHE A 159 4.93 -5.61 0.08
N PHE A 160 4.03 -5.42 1.04
CA PHE A 160 2.68 -5.01 0.71
C PHE A 160 2.60 -3.48 0.69
N ALA A 161 2.54 -2.93 -0.51
CA ALA A 161 2.31 -1.52 -0.67
C ALA A 161 1.05 -1.10 0.11
N PHE A 162 1.16 0.00 0.87
CA PHE A 162 0.03 0.61 1.57
C PHE A 162 -0.55 -0.18 2.75
N GLN A 163 0.24 -1.05 3.36
CA GLN A 163 -0.18 -1.73 4.57
C GLN A 163 -0.36 -0.73 5.73
N GLU A 164 -1.61 -0.48 6.11
CA GLU A 164 -1.95 0.45 7.19
C GLU A 164 -2.15 -0.25 8.53
N ILE A 165 -2.60 -1.51 8.53
CA ILE A 165 -2.92 -2.24 9.74
C ILE A 165 -1.66 -2.89 10.31
N CYS A 166 -1.34 -2.55 11.55
CA CYS A 166 -0.23 -3.11 12.29
C CYS A 166 -0.71 -4.10 13.35
N CYS A 167 0.06 -5.18 13.55
CA CYS A 167 -0.22 -6.19 14.55
C CYS A 167 0.96 -6.36 15.51
N LEU A 168 0.70 -6.28 16.81
CA LEU A 168 1.64 -6.72 17.83
C LEU A 168 1.45 -8.19 18.09
N MET A 169 2.50 -8.97 17.94
CA MET A 169 2.47 -10.40 18.14
C MET A 169 3.59 -10.85 19.07
N ASN A 170 3.25 -11.63 20.09
CA ASN A 170 4.22 -12.42 20.82
C ASN A 170 4.44 -13.73 20.07
N VAL A 171 5.61 -13.90 19.46
CA VAL A 171 5.96 -15.16 18.78
C VAL A 171 5.99 -16.29 19.82
N PRO A 172 5.19 -17.36 19.65
CA PRO A 172 5.17 -18.46 20.62
C PRO A 172 6.49 -19.21 20.60
N ARG A 173 6.92 -19.65 21.77
CA ARG A 173 8.09 -20.56 21.91
C ARG A 173 7.75 -21.98 21.50
N ASP A 174 6.49 -22.33 21.55
CA ASP A 174 5.91 -23.64 21.24
C ASP A 174 4.97 -23.54 20.02
N LYS A 175 4.71 -24.65 19.39
CA LYS A 175 3.86 -24.76 18.20
C LYS A 175 2.36 -24.69 18.54
N ASN A 176 1.96 -23.82 19.48
CA ASN A 176 0.55 -23.64 19.81
C ASN A 176 -0.20 -23.02 18.62
N PRO A 177 -1.23 -23.69 18.05
CA PRO A 177 -1.95 -23.16 16.90
C PRO A 177 -3.14 -22.25 17.28
N TYR A 178 -3.39 -22.02 18.57
CA TYR A 178 -4.54 -21.25 19.03
C TYR A 178 -4.14 -19.83 19.40
N ALA A 179 -4.83 -18.86 18.83
CA ALA A 179 -4.55 -17.44 19.08
C ALA A 179 -5.81 -16.62 19.32
N ARG A 180 -5.64 -15.54 20.06
CA ARG A 180 -6.63 -14.50 20.25
C ARG A 180 -6.19 -13.25 19.49
N TYR A 181 -6.91 -12.92 18.42
CA TYR A 181 -6.73 -11.70 17.66
C TYR A 181 -7.68 -10.62 18.16
N THR A 182 -7.15 -9.49 18.57
CA THR A 182 -7.94 -8.38 19.14
C THR A 182 -7.63 -7.10 18.37
N LYS A 183 -8.65 -6.52 17.75
CA LYS A 183 -8.56 -5.19 17.12
C LYS A 183 -8.62 -4.13 18.22
N LYS A 184 -7.59 -3.31 18.33
CA LYS A 184 -7.48 -2.22 19.32
C LYS A 184 -7.93 -0.88 18.74
N SER A 185 -7.67 -0.64 17.45
CA SER A 185 -8.12 0.52 16.70
C SER A 185 -8.28 0.15 15.22
N ASN A 186 -8.56 1.13 14.37
CA ASN A 186 -8.61 0.90 12.94
C ASN A 186 -7.25 0.52 12.34
N LEU A 187 -6.16 0.88 13.01
CA LEU A 187 -4.79 0.71 12.51
C LEU A 187 -3.97 -0.28 13.34
N THR A 188 -4.47 -0.72 14.49
CA THR A 188 -3.71 -1.57 15.41
C THR A 188 -4.50 -2.76 15.90
N SER A 189 -3.81 -3.88 16.00
CA SER A 189 -4.32 -5.14 16.56
C SER A 189 -3.26 -5.83 17.41
N THR A 190 -3.68 -6.79 18.21
CA THR A 190 -2.78 -7.68 18.96
C THR A 190 -3.11 -9.12 18.65
N LEU A 191 -2.07 -9.97 18.60
CA LEU A 191 -2.19 -11.40 18.45
C LEU A 191 -1.45 -12.08 19.60
N ASP A 192 -2.20 -12.76 20.44
CA ASP A 192 -1.69 -13.51 21.58
C ASP A 192 -1.94 -15.00 21.38
N PHE A 193 -0.91 -15.85 21.51
CA PHE A 193 -1.08 -17.30 21.53
C PHE A 193 -1.59 -17.72 22.91
N VAL A 194 -2.70 -18.43 22.92
CA VAL A 194 -3.48 -18.72 24.14
C VAL A 194 -3.97 -20.15 24.15
N GLU A 195 -4.44 -20.62 25.30
CA GLU A 195 -5.13 -21.90 25.36
C GLU A 195 -6.40 -21.92 24.48
N LYS A 196 -6.75 -23.09 23.94
CA LYS A 196 -7.89 -23.29 23.05
C LYS A 196 -9.17 -22.61 23.51
N ARG A 197 -9.49 -22.68 24.82
CA ARG A 197 -10.71 -22.10 25.41
C ARG A 197 -10.80 -20.58 25.30
N ASN A 198 -9.64 -19.91 25.19
CA ASN A 198 -9.52 -18.45 25.12
C ASN A 198 -9.24 -17.95 23.70
N ALA A 199 -9.14 -18.85 22.74
CA ALA A 199 -8.78 -18.53 21.37
C ALA A 199 -9.97 -18.02 20.56
N THR A 200 -9.68 -17.11 19.65
CA THR A 200 -10.62 -16.62 18.62
C THR A 200 -10.29 -17.13 17.24
N HIS A 201 -9.07 -17.61 17.03
CA HIS A 201 -8.56 -18.05 15.73
C HIS A 201 -7.68 -19.31 15.86
N TYR A 202 -7.62 -20.06 14.77
CA TYR A 202 -6.65 -21.12 14.56
C TYR A 202 -5.54 -20.62 13.62
N THR A 203 -4.29 -20.75 14.04
CA THR A 203 -3.14 -20.22 13.27
C THR A 203 -2.51 -21.28 12.39
N CYS A 204 -2.06 -20.86 11.20
CA CYS A 204 -1.30 -21.66 10.26
C CYS A 204 -0.11 -20.84 9.74
N TRP A 205 1.10 -21.38 9.86
CA TRP A 205 2.31 -20.76 9.33
C TRP A 205 2.51 -21.20 7.88
N LEU A 206 2.61 -20.23 6.97
CA LEU A 206 2.91 -20.49 5.57
C LEU A 206 4.39 -20.33 5.28
N PRO A 207 5.01 -21.27 4.55
CA PRO A 207 6.36 -21.09 4.04
C PRO A 207 6.37 -19.95 3.00
N THR A 208 7.47 -19.22 2.94
CA THR A 208 7.65 -18.13 1.97
C THR A 208 9.00 -18.21 1.32
N GLU A 209 9.05 -17.75 0.08
CA GLU A 209 10.29 -17.65 -0.69
C GLU A 209 10.90 -16.25 -0.60
N LYS A 210 12.12 -16.13 -1.11
CA LYS A 210 12.76 -14.83 -1.31
C LYS A 210 12.07 -14.10 -2.46
N ILE A 211 11.76 -12.83 -2.24
CA ILE A 211 11.11 -11.97 -3.21
C ILE A 211 12.02 -10.77 -3.46
N TYR A 212 12.26 -10.46 -4.72
CA TYR A 212 13.08 -9.31 -5.09
C TYR A 212 12.34 -8.00 -4.83
N ALA A 213 13.06 -6.94 -4.49
CA ALA A 213 12.50 -5.64 -4.13
C ALA A 213 11.67 -4.99 -5.25
N SER A 214 12.01 -5.28 -6.50
CA SER A 214 11.23 -4.84 -7.66
C SER A 214 9.84 -5.47 -7.75
N ASN A 215 9.61 -6.56 -7.01
CA ASN A 215 8.35 -7.29 -6.97
C ASN A 215 7.62 -6.99 -5.67
N PHE A 216 7.04 -5.81 -5.52
CA PHE A 216 6.12 -5.58 -4.44
C PHE A 216 4.72 -6.05 -4.82
N ALA A 217 3.97 -6.47 -3.82
CA ALA A 217 2.67 -7.05 -4.02
C ALA A 217 1.55 -6.10 -3.56
N ARG A 218 0.42 -6.25 -4.21
CA ARG A 218 -0.84 -5.68 -3.73
C ARG A 218 -1.21 -6.33 -2.40
N ILE A 219 -1.83 -5.56 -1.49
CA ILE A 219 -2.46 -6.13 -0.31
C ILE A 219 -3.57 -7.09 -0.77
N PRO A 220 -3.48 -8.39 -0.43
CA PRO A 220 -4.48 -9.36 -0.83
C PRO A 220 -5.84 -9.02 -0.19
N ARG A 221 -6.89 -9.12 -0.98
CA ARG A 221 -8.29 -9.00 -0.53
C ARG A 221 -8.96 -10.35 -0.39
N THR A 222 -8.44 -11.31 -1.12
CA THR A 222 -8.93 -12.69 -1.14
C THR A 222 -7.78 -13.67 -0.98
N LEU A 223 -8.08 -14.91 -0.65
CA LEU A 223 -7.06 -15.96 -0.63
C LEU A 223 -6.44 -16.19 -2.01
N GLY A 224 -7.20 -15.96 -3.09
CA GLY A 224 -6.69 -16.07 -4.46
C GLY A 224 -5.58 -15.05 -4.77
N ASP A 225 -5.65 -13.86 -4.19
CA ASP A 225 -4.62 -12.85 -4.38
C ASP A 225 -3.25 -13.28 -3.81
N LEU A 226 -3.24 -14.19 -2.82
CA LEU A 226 -2.00 -14.75 -2.26
C LEU A 226 -1.23 -15.60 -3.26
N GLN A 227 -1.88 -16.20 -4.25
CA GLN A 227 -1.19 -16.97 -5.30
C GLN A 227 -0.32 -16.06 -6.18
N GLN A 228 -0.74 -14.82 -6.41
CA GLN A 228 0.04 -13.86 -7.20
C GLN A 228 1.34 -13.49 -6.49
N ILE A 229 1.34 -13.51 -5.15
CA ILE A 229 2.52 -13.24 -4.33
C ILE A 229 3.52 -14.39 -4.42
N ASN A 230 3.02 -15.60 -4.61
CA ASN A 230 3.77 -16.84 -4.54
C ASN A 230 3.97 -17.50 -5.92
N SER A 231 3.93 -16.70 -6.98
CA SER A 231 4.04 -17.18 -8.38
C SER A 231 5.38 -17.86 -8.70
N SER A 232 6.41 -17.65 -7.86
CA SER A 232 7.72 -18.27 -8.00
C SER A 232 7.82 -19.67 -7.36
N ILE A 233 6.82 -20.12 -6.60
CA ILE A 233 6.79 -21.43 -5.99
C ILE A 233 6.20 -22.45 -6.98
N HIS A 234 6.89 -23.56 -7.21
CA HIS A 234 6.44 -24.66 -8.08
C HIS A 234 5.17 -25.36 -7.54
N GLU A 235 4.93 -25.28 -6.24
CA GLU A 235 3.69 -25.75 -5.61
C GLU A 235 2.71 -24.60 -5.42
N SER A 236 1.45 -24.80 -5.75
CA SER A 236 0.44 -23.78 -5.51
C SER A 236 0.30 -23.50 -4.01
N LEU A 237 0.14 -22.23 -3.63
CA LEU A 237 -0.11 -21.83 -2.24
C LEU A 237 -1.30 -22.62 -1.64
N THR A 238 -2.28 -22.92 -2.46
CA THR A 238 -3.46 -23.70 -2.09
C THR A 238 -3.06 -25.10 -1.65
N ASP A 239 -2.23 -25.81 -2.43
CA ASP A 239 -1.79 -27.15 -2.09
C ASP A 239 -0.96 -27.17 -0.83
N THR A 240 -0.06 -26.21 -0.67
CA THR A 240 0.73 -26.03 0.56
C THR A 240 -0.19 -25.79 1.76
N LEU A 241 -1.14 -24.89 1.64
CA LEU A 241 -2.11 -24.59 2.71
C LEU A 241 -2.96 -25.81 3.04
N LEU A 242 -3.46 -26.53 2.04
CA LEU A 242 -4.27 -27.73 2.25
C LEU A 242 -3.48 -28.87 2.90
N LEU A 243 -2.21 -29.05 2.52
CA LEU A 243 -1.31 -30.03 3.17
C LEU A 243 -1.08 -29.66 4.64
N LEU A 244 -0.84 -28.41 4.96
CA LEU A 244 -0.68 -27.92 6.32
C LEU A 244 -1.97 -28.12 7.14
N LEU A 245 -3.12 -27.84 6.56
CA LEU A 245 -4.43 -28.05 7.19
C LEU A 245 -4.69 -29.54 7.46
N GLN A 246 -4.30 -30.44 6.57
CA GLN A 246 -4.45 -31.89 6.76
C GLN A 246 -3.54 -32.42 7.86
N ARG A 247 -2.28 -31.94 7.93
CA ARG A 247 -1.27 -32.42 8.91
C ARG A 247 -1.55 -31.95 10.34
N THR A 248 -2.24 -30.85 10.56
CA THR A 248 -2.38 -30.20 11.87
C THR A 248 -3.64 -30.60 12.63
N VAL A 249 -4.27 -31.75 12.35
CA VAL A 249 -5.54 -32.15 13.02
C VAL A 249 -6.65 -31.13 12.78
N ALA A 250 -6.53 -30.36 11.73
CA ALA A 250 -7.36 -29.22 11.42
C ALA A 250 -8.84 -29.60 11.18
N GLY A 251 -9.16 -30.85 10.89
CA GLY A 251 -10.54 -31.32 10.76
C GLY A 251 -11.42 -31.13 12.02
N LYS A 252 -10.81 -30.82 13.16
CA LYS A 252 -11.50 -30.50 14.42
C LYS A 252 -11.41 -29.01 14.80
N ALA A 253 -10.71 -28.19 14.03
CA ALA A 253 -10.56 -26.78 14.33
C ALA A 253 -11.72 -25.98 13.72
N THR A 254 -12.60 -25.48 14.56
CA THR A 254 -13.83 -24.74 14.20
C THR A 254 -13.66 -23.23 14.25
N LEU A 255 -12.53 -22.74 14.78
CA LEU A 255 -12.23 -21.30 14.83
C LEU A 255 -11.79 -20.80 13.45
N PRO A 256 -12.06 -19.53 13.11
CA PRO A 256 -11.56 -18.91 11.87
C PRO A 256 -10.05 -19.06 11.71
N LEU A 257 -9.62 -19.25 10.47
CA LEU A 257 -8.21 -19.43 10.11
C LEU A 257 -7.46 -18.10 10.11
N LEU A 258 -6.27 -18.09 10.70
CA LEU A 258 -5.35 -16.97 10.67
C LEU A 258 -4.00 -17.46 10.12
N LEU A 259 -3.59 -16.90 8.98
CA LEU A 259 -2.34 -17.26 8.32
C LEU A 259 -1.23 -16.35 8.80
N LEU A 260 -0.07 -16.93 9.08
CA LEU A 260 1.16 -16.25 9.44
C LEU A 260 2.15 -16.43 8.30
N VAL A 261 2.53 -15.35 7.66
CA VAL A 261 3.33 -15.39 6.43
C VAL A 261 4.59 -14.56 6.61
N TYR A 262 5.77 -15.21 6.59
CA TYR A 262 7.04 -14.52 6.49
C TYR A 262 7.34 -14.21 5.02
N VAL A 263 7.61 -12.94 4.72
CA VAL A 263 8.06 -12.50 3.41
C VAL A 263 9.48 -11.97 3.54
N THR A 264 10.41 -12.56 2.81
CA THR A 264 11.80 -12.08 2.73
C THR A 264 11.99 -11.39 1.40
N GLN A 265 12.03 -10.05 1.41
CA GLN A 265 12.44 -9.26 0.26
C GLN A 265 13.96 -9.25 0.15
N GLN A 266 14.46 -9.25 -1.06
CA GLN A 266 15.87 -9.13 -1.36
C GLN A 266 16.03 -8.27 -2.61
N ASP A 267 17.00 -7.35 -2.62
CA ASP A 267 17.37 -6.62 -3.82
C ASP A 267 17.95 -7.57 -4.89
N GLN A 268 18.03 -7.12 -6.14
CA GLN A 268 18.54 -7.95 -7.24
C GLN A 268 19.98 -8.38 -7.03
N ALA A 269 20.79 -7.55 -6.38
CA ALA A 269 22.18 -7.86 -6.06
C ALA A 269 22.35 -8.79 -4.85
N GLY A 270 21.28 -9.03 -4.08
CA GLY A 270 21.32 -9.82 -2.86
C GLY A 270 22.05 -9.15 -1.70
N THR A 271 22.34 -7.85 -1.81
CA THR A 271 23.09 -7.07 -0.81
C THR A 271 22.22 -6.58 0.32
N GLN A 272 20.93 -6.35 0.05
CA GLN A 272 19.94 -5.95 1.05
C GLN A 272 18.88 -7.04 1.19
N SER A 273 18.49 -7.31 2.41
CA SER A 273 17.35 -8.18 2.67
C SER A 273 16.49 -7.63 3.81
N ASN A 274 15.18 -7.74 3.67
CA ASN A 274 14.22 -7.36 4.69
C ASN A 274 13.23 -8.51 4.90
N LYS A 275 13.03 -8.89 6.16
CA LYS A 275 12.10 -9.96 6.54
C LYS A 275 10.90 -9.38 7.26
N ASN A 276 9.74 -9.47 6.65
CA ASN A 276 8.49 -9.00 7.21
C ASN A 276 7.58 -10.19 7.55
N LEU A 277 6.88 -10.09 8.66
CA LEU A 277 5.86 -11.04 9.07
C LEU A 277 4.48 -10.40 8.89
N PHE A 278 3.59 -11.09 8.22
CA PHE A 278 2.22 -10.66 8.04
C PHE A 278 1.25 -11.65 8.69
N VAL A 279 0.19 -11.09 9.25
CA VAL A 279 -0.97 -11.80 9.75
C VAL A 279 -2.09 -11.62 8.74
N ILE A 280 -2.61 -12.71 8.20
CA ILE A 280 -3.69 -12.71 7.23
C ILE A 280 -4.88 -13.44 7.86
N LYS A 281 -5.91 -12.67 8.19
CA LYS A 281 -7.11 -13.17 8.85
C LYS A 281 -8.14 -13.57 7.80
N THR A 282 -8.73 -14.76 7.96
CA THR A 282 -9.87 -15.23 7.16
C THR A 282 -11.13 -15.33 8.01
N ILE A 283 -12.27 -15.49 7.36
CA ILE A 283 -13.55 -15.75 8.02
C ILE A 283 -13.87 -17.24 8.13
N CYS A 284 -13.06 -18.11 7.49
CA CYS A 284 -13.33 -19.53 7.34
C CYS A 284 -12.48 -20.36 8.31
N SER A 285 -13.04 -21.41 8.88
CA SER A 285 -12.32 -22.34 9.74
C SER A 285 -11.62 -23.46 8.95
N PRO A 286 -10.54 -24.07 9.48
CA PRO A 286 -9.89 -25.21 8.85
C PRO A 286 -10.84 -26.38 8.58
N SER A 287 -11.72 -26.68 9.53
CA SER A 287 -12.71 -27.75 9.37
C SER A 287 -13.69 -27.48 8.22
N GLU A 288 -14.10 -26.23 8.06
CA GLU A 288 -14.99 -25.81 6.97
C GLU A 288 -14.31 -25.95 5.61
N VAL A 289 -13.05 -25.52 5.48
CA VAL A 289 -12.25 -25.68 4.25
C VAL A 289 -12.18 -27.16 3.86
N LEU A 290 -11.85 -28.03 4.80
CA LEU A 290 -11.73 -29.47 4.52
C LEU A 290 -13.08 -30.12 4.18
N VAL A 291 -14.18 -29.73 4.81
CA VAL A 291 -15.53 -30.20 4.49
C VAL A 291 -15.92 -29.75 3.07
N LYS A 292 -15.68 -28.49 2.72
CA LYS A 292 -15.96 -27.98 1.37
C LYS A 292 -15.14 -28.71 0.31
N LYS A 293 -13.83 -28.94 0.55
CA LYS A 293 -12.98 -29.70 -0.37
C LYS A 293 -13.49 -31.11 -0.63
N ARG A 294 -14.09 -31.77 0.38
CA ARG A 294 -14.67 -33.14 0.22
C ARG A 294 -15.99 -33.16 -0.51
N LYS A 295 -16.77 -32.06 -0.44
CA LYS A 295 -18.12 -31.99 -0.96
C LYS A 295 -18.23 -31.39 -2.36
N LEU A 296 -17.29 -30.55 -2.74
CA LEU A 296 -17.31 -29.84 -4.01
C LEU A 296 -16.39 -30.51 -5.04
N SER A 297 -16.70 -30.35 -6.32
CA SER A 297 -15.74 -30.63 -7.38
C SER A 297 -14.49 -29.73 -7.21
N THR A 298 -13.38 -30.11 -7.80
CA THR A 298 -12.13 -29.31 -7.72
C THR A 298 -12.35 -27.86 -8.17
N GLU A 299 -12.98 -27.65 -9.31
CA GLU A 299 -13.27 -26.33 -9.86
C GLU A 299 -14.18 -25.50 -8.95
N SER A 300 -15.25 -26.10 -8.43
CA SER A 300 -16.18 -25.41 -7.53
C SER A 300 -15.54 -25.09 -6.18
N PHE A 301 -14.64 -25.96 -5.70
CA PHE A 301 -13.88 -25.70 -4.47
C PHE A 301 -12.90 -24.55 -4.67
N GLU A 302 -12.11 -24.55 -5.74
CA GLU A 302 -11.16 -23.50 -6.05
C GLU A 302 -11.85 -22.15 -6.23
N ALA A 303 -12.95 -22.11 -7.01
CA ALA A 303 -13.73 -20.89 -7.19
C ALA A 303 -14.23 -20.32 -5.86
N TRP A 304 -14.70 -21.16 -4.93
CA TRP A 304 -15.12 -20.75 -3.60
C TRP A 304 -13.94 -20.32 -2.74
N PHE A 305 -12.86 -21.11 -2.72
CA PHE A 305 -11.72 -20.90 -1.83
C PHE A 305 -10.95 -19.64 -2.17
N TYR A 306 -10.70 -19.38 -3.45
CA TYR A 306 -9.99 -18.19 -3.90
C TYR A 306 -10.75 -16.89 -3.67
N GLN A 307 -12.06 -16.93 -3.57
CA GLN A 307 -12.90 -15.77 -3.27
C GLN A 307 -13.04 -15.46 -1.77
N LEU A 308 -12.50 -16.30 -0.87
CA LEU A 308 -12.57 -16.03 0.56
C LEU A 308 -11.89 -14.71 0.90
N PRO A 309 -12.60 -13.75 1.51
CA PRO A 309 -12.03 -12.45 1.85
C PRO A 309 -10.99 -12.57 2.96
N VAL A 310 -9.97 -11.73 2.88
CA VAL A 310 -8.90 -11.65 3.88
C VAL A 310 -8.67 -10.21 4.35
N GLU A 311 -8.22 -10.09 5.60
CA GLU A 311 -7.69 -8.84 6.19
C GLU A 311 -6.21 -9.07 6.51
N VAL A 312 -5.35 -8.16 6.06
CA VAL A 312 -3.89 -8.26 6.27
C VAL A 312 -3.44 -7.26 7.31
N ALA A 313 -2.55 -7.68 8.19
CA ALA A 313 -1.86 -6.82 9.15
C ALA A 313 -0.36 -7.13 9.14
N MET A 314 0.49 -6.09 9.18
CA MET A 314 1.93 -6.25 9.31
C MET A 314 2.31 -6.37 10.79
N VAL A 315 3.13 -7.37 11.12
CA VAL A 315 3.68 -7.51 12.46
C VAL A 315 4.83 -6.52 12.66
N LEU A 316 4.75 -5.74 13.71
CA LEU A 316 5.78 -4.77 14.09
C LEU A 316 6.62 -5.30 15.26
N ASP A 317 7.92 -5.14 15.15
CA ASP A 317 8.84 -5.24 16.30
C ASP A 317 8.82 -3.90 17.06
N MET A 318 8.40 -3.96 18.31
CA MET A 318 8.16 -2.78 19.13
C MET A 318 8.87 -2.89 20.48
N THR A 319 9.17 -1.75 21.08
CA THR A 319 9.69 -1.72 22.45
C THR A 319 8.62 -2.21 23.43
N SER A 320 9.04 -2.84 24.54
CA SER A 320 8.12 -3.35 25.58
C SER A 320 7.18 -2.25 26.12
N ARG A 321 7.64 -1.00 26.17
CA ARG A 321 6.81 0.14 26.59
C ARG A 321 5.68 0.45 25.61
N GLN A 322 5.99 0.44 24.31
CA GLN A 322 5.02 0.67 23.24
C GLN A 322 4.01 -0.48 23.18
N GLU A 323 4.50 -1.71 23.30
CA GLU A 323 3.66 -2.90 23.37
C GLU A 323 2.67 -2.85 24.52
N ASN A 324 3.13 -2.54 25.75
CA ASN A 324 2.27 -2.41 26.89
C ASN A 324 1.22 -1.31 26.74
N ALA A 325 1.59 -0.16 26.15
CA ALA A 325 0.66 0.92 25.88
C ALA A 325 -0.46 0.48 24.93
N ILE A 326 -0.14 -0.22 23.85
CA ILE A 326 -1.14 -0.71 22.89
C ILE A 326 -2.00 -1.81 23.50
N ARG A 327 -1.40 -2.76 24.25
CA ARG A 327 -2.13 -3.85 24.91
C ARG A 327 -3.13 -3.34 25.93
N ASN A 328 -2.78 -2.29 26.65
CA ASN A 328 -3.65 -1.66 27.63
C ASN A 328 -4.67 -0.69 27.03
N GLY A 329 -4.69 -0.53 25.73
CA GLY A 329 -5.64 0.37 25.05
C GLY A 329 -5.36 1.85 25.25
N VAL A 330 -4.14 2.21 25.71
CA VAL A 330 -3.74 3.60 25.88
C VAL A 330 -3.44 4.20 24.51
N SER A 331 -4.44 4.80 23.96
CA SER A 331 -4.53 5.75 22.88
C SER A 331 -3.97 5.42 21.49
N ASP A 332 -4.74 5.77 20.47
CA ASP A 332 -4.36 5.86 19.06
C ASP A 332 -3.09 6.70 18.83
N THR A 333 -2.82 7.65 19.71
CA THR A 333 -1.63 8.52 19.64
C THR A 333 -0.35 7.72 19.86
N LEU A 334 -0.31 6.81 20.83
CA LEU A 334 0.85 5.95 21.08
C LEU A 334 1.04 4.89 20.01
N SER A 335 -0.04 4.37 19.43
CA SER A 335 0.06 3.49 18.26
C SER A 335 0.71 4.20 17.05
N LYS A 336 0.35 5.45 16.82
CA LYS A 336 0.97 6.28 15.76
C LYS A 336 2.44 6.54 16.03
N ILE A 337 2.82 6.79 17.28
CA ILE A 337 4.22 6.95 17.70
C ILE A 337 5.01 5.65 17.56
N ALA A 338 4.38 4.53 17.88
CA ALA A 338 4.99 3.20 17.77
C ALA A 338 5.36 2.86 16.32
N ILE A 339 4.49 3.15 15.37
CA ILE A 339 4.75 3.01 13.93
C ILE A 339 5.93 3.88 13.50
N ILE A 340 6.11 5.03 14.13
CA ILE A 340 7.20 5.97 13.85
C ILE A 340 8.54 5.51 14.46
N GLY A 341 8.54 4.72 15.51
CA GLY A 341 9.72 4.40 16.32
C GLY A 341 10.53 3.17 15.88
N SER A 342 10.07 2.33 14.95
CA SER A 342 10.85 1.19 14.51
C SER A 342 11.92 1.61 13.49
N GLY A 343 13.19 1.31 13.77
CA GLY A 343 14.35 1.78 12.98
C GLY A 343 14.39 1.33 11.51
N THR A 344 13.66 0.29 11.15
CA THR A 344 13.43 -0.15 9.77
C THR A 344 12.51 0.77 8.97
N LEU A 345 11.93 1.77 9.61
CA LEU A 345 10.92 2.66 9.04
C LEU A 345 11.44 4.06 8.70
N GLY A 346 12.75 4.31 8.66
CA GLY A 346 13.28 5.67 8.49
C GLY A 346 12.65 6.46 7.35
N SER A 347 12.71 5.98 6.13
CA SER A 347 12.04 6.57 4.96
C SER A 347 10.52 6.39 5.00
N ARG A 348 10.04 5.26 5.54
CA ARG A 348 8.62 4.91 5.68
C ARG A 348 7.89 5.71 6.76
N THR A 349 8.58 6.06 7.83
CA THR A 349 8.05 6.93 8.89
C THR A 349 7.56 8.25 8.32
N TYR A 350 8.28 8.77 7.35
CA TYR A 350 7.91 10.00 6.69
C TYR A 350 6.63 9.85 5.85
N THR A 351 6.51 8.77 5.09
CA THR A 351 5.30 8.45 4.33
C THR A 351 4.09 8.32 5.27
N PHE A 352 4.23 7.61 6.38
CA PHE A 352 3.17 7.48 7.39
C PHE A 352 2.80 8.83 8.05
N LYS A 353 3.76 9.67 8.40
CA LYS A 353 3.50 11.04 8.90
C LYS A 353 2.68 11.86 7.92
N LYS A 354 2.97 11.72 6.63
CA LYS A 354 2.26 12.43 5.57
C LYS A 354 0.80 11.99 5.46
N TYR A 355 0.53 10.68 5.63
CA TYR A 355 -0.82 10.13 5.44
C TYR A 355 -1.72 10.21 6.64
N HIS A 356 -1.17 10.01 7.80
CA HIS A 356 -1.99 10.04 8.99
C HIS A 356 -2.12 11.44 9.55
N LYS A 357 -1.89 12.53 8.70
CA LYS A 357 -1.91 13.84 9.28
C LYS A 357 -1.88 13.62 10.79
N ILE A 358 -0.72 13.47 11.37
CA ILE A 358 -0.65 13.63 12.80
C ILE A 358 -1.07 15.08 12.95
N ALA A 359 -2.39 15.25 12.84
CA ALA A 359 -3.05 16.46 13.16
C ALA A 359 -2.64 16.68 14.60
N ASN A 360 -2.13 17.83 14.85
CA ASN A 360 -1.78 18.34 16.15
C ASN A 360 -0.36 17.99 16.61
N TYR A 361 0.55 18.71 16.03
CA TYR A 361 1.54 19.47 16.79
C TYR A 361 1.43 20.94 16.38
#